data_ec16b2668a10aa75312a764416486e4e
#
_entry.id   ec16b2668a10aa75312a764416486e4e
#
_cell.length_a   1.000
_cell.length_b   1.000
_cell.length_c   1.000
_cell.angle_alpha   90.00
_cell.angle_beta   90.00
_cell.angle_gamma   90.00
#
_symmetry.space_group_name_H-M   'P 1'
#
loop_
_entity.id
_entity.type
_entity.pdbx_description
1 polymer ?
#
loop_
_entity_poly.entity_id
_entity_poly.type
_entity_poly.pdbx_seq_one_letter_code
_entity_poly.pdbx_strand_id
1 'polypeptide(L)'
;MALADELKILDELHEKGKLTDQEFADAKSATFKKQGTASGHSERVPLMSWPFKVLLALLLVLLGFAWYNAGTRKTTQLIASAVRVPITLKDEVENVPANSWKAVGLDLPYSGAVDVSLQVTQGNPVDVFVVPPDQLDTIKKEDWNDVKVYGDFNATKTKTYKRTGQLGQGSYYLVVRDTSPGAPSPHATDVSVKVQLNP
;
A
#
# COMPACT_ATOMS: atom_id res chain seq x y z
N MET A 1 9.65 26.66 42.15
CA MET A 1 10.95 26.23 42.69
C MET A 1 12.03 27.07 42.02
N ALA A 2 12.96 27.61 42.81
CA ALA A 2 14.08 28.36 42.24
C ALA A 2 15.09 27.37 41.69
N LEU A 3 15.78 27.73 40.60
CA LEU A 3 16.83 26.91 39.95
C LEU A 3 17.88 26.38 40.95
N ALA A 4 18.18 27.23 41.96
CA ALA A 4 19.13 26.88 43.03
C ALA A 4 18.65 25.68 43.88
N ASP A 5 17.33 25.55 44.06
CA ASP A 5 16.76 24.42 44.80
C ASP A 5 16.81 23.12 43.98
N GLU A 6 16.59 23.18 42.66
CA GLU A 6 16.70 22.01 41.78
C GLU A 6 18.15 21.52 41.66
N LEU A 7 19.12 22.43 41.55
CA LEU A 7 20.53 22.08 41.50
C LEU A 7 21.00 21.46 42.82
N LYS A 8 20.54 21.97 43.97
CA LYS A 8 20.89 21.43 45.25
C LYS A 8 20.37 20.00 45.46
N ILE A 9 19.17 19.71 44.97
CA ILE A 9 18.59 18.36 45.03
C ILE A 9 19.39 17.40 44.13
N LEU A 10 19.84 17.84 42.96
CA LEU A 10 20.66 17.02 42.06
C LEU A 10 22.05 16.72 42.70
N ASP A 11 22.68 17.70 43.33
CA ASP A 11 23.97 17.51 44.05
C ASP A 11 23.79 16.50 45.23
N GLU A 12 22.75 16.60 46.01
CA GLU A 12 22.46 15.66 47.12
C GLU A 12 22.19 14.23 46.61
N LEU A 13 21.54 14.08 45.49
CA LEU A 13 21.25 12.74 44.88
C LEU A 13 22.54 12.10 44.33
N HIS A 14 23.43 12.91 43.80
CA HIS A 14 24.74 12.46 43.32
C HIS A 14 25.66 12.06 44.46
N GLU A 15 25.76 12.88 45.56
CA GLU A 15 26.53 12.54 46.76
C GLU A 15 26.04 11.27 47.46
N LYS A 16 24.72 10.99 47.39
CA LYS A 16 24.12 9.76 47.94
C LYS A 16 24.29 8.54 47.02
N GLY A 17 25.05 8.68 45.91
CA GLY A 17 25.28 7.60 44.95
C GLY A 17 24.01 7.09 44.24
N LYS A 18 22.93 7.90 44.18
CA LYS A 18 21.66 7.58 43.51
C LYS A 18 21.66 8.02 42.05
N LEU A 19 22.65 8.79 41.61
CA LEU A 19 22.84 9.22 40.24
C LEU A 19 24.30 8.92 39.86
N THR A 20 24.51 8.41 38.67
CA THR A 20 25.83 8.26 38.08
C THR A 20 26.36 9.62 37.59
N ASP A 21 27.67 9.76 37.43
CA ASP A 21 28.29 10.98 36.90
C ASP A 21 27.67 11.45 35.57
N GLN A 22 27.32 10.50 34.72
CA GLN A 22 26.70 10.78 33.42
C GLN A 22 25.27 11.34 33.59
N GLU A 23 24.45 10.70 34.40
CA GLU A 23 23.06 11.14 34.66
C GLU A 23 23.03 12.49 35.36
N PHE A 24 23.96 12.76 36.27
CA PHE A 24 24.12 14.06 36.92
C PHE A 24 24.46 15.16 35.91
N ALA A 25 25.43 14.92 35.01
CA ALA A 25 25.83 15.86 33.97
C ALA A 25 24.65 16.17 33.01
N ASP A 26 23.88 15.15 32.59
CA ASP A 26 22.75 15.29 31.72
C ASP A 26 21.59 16.06 32.38
N ALA A 27 21.27 15.73 33.62
CA ALA A 27 20.23 16.44 34.40
C ALA A 27 20.60 17.91 34.61
N LYS A 28 21.85 18.20 34.97
CA LYS A 28 22.37 19.56 35.14
C LYS A 28 22.27 20.37 33.85
N SER A 29 22.64 19.79 32.70
CA SER A 29 22.56 20.44 31.38
C SER A 29 21.11 20.72 30.98
N ALA A 30 20.17 19.83 31.31
CA ALA A 30 18.74 20.00 31.04
C ALA A 30 18.13 21.14 31.85
N THR A 31 18.55 21.28 33.12
CA THR A 31 18.11 22.35 34.02
C THR A 31 18.58 23.72 33.54
N PHE A 32 19.79 23.85 33.03
CA PHE A 32 20.28 25.09 32.42
C PHE A 32 19.63 25.41 31.10
N LYS A 33 19.34 24.44 30.23
CA LYS A 33 18.59 24.65 28.98
C LYS A 33 17.20 25.21 29.22
N LYS A 34 16.52 24.76 30.26
CA LYS A 34 15.17 25.23 30.62
C LYS A 34 15.12 26.72 30.99
N GLN A 35 16.23 27.28 31.46
CA GLN A 35 16.31 28.68 31.83
C GLN A 35 16.80 29.59 30.69
N GLY A 36 17.54 29.06 29.72
CA GLY A 36 18.02 29.82 28.54
C GLY A 36 16.91 30.23 27.55
N THR A 37 15.70 29.69 27.70
CA THR A 37 14.52 30.03 26.86
C THR A 37 13.62 31.12 27.47
N ALA A 38 13.95 31.66 28.65
CA ALA A 38 13.13 32.68 29.32
C ALA A 38 13.64 34.11 29.16
N SER A 39 14.57 34.39 28.25
CA SER A 39 15.08 35.76 27.99
C SER A 39 14.78 36.15 26.54
N GLY A 40 13.68 36.81 26.38
CA GLY A 40 13.14 37.70 25.39
C GLY A 40 13.91 37.97 24.11
N HIS A 41 13.32 37.56 23.02
CA HIS A 41 13.12 38.45 21.89
C HIS A 41 11.73 38.17 21.33
N SER A 42 10.82 39.10 21.57
CA SER A 42 9.51 39.15 20.93
C SER A 42 9.73 39.55 19.48
N GLU A 43 10.16 38.59 18.65
CA GLU A 43 9.89 38.67 17.22
C GLU A 43 8.38 38.45 17.05
N ARG A 44 7.70 39.53 16.70
CA ARG A 44 6.32 39.52 16.23
C ARG A 44 6.26 38.65 14.99
N VAL A 45 6.09 37.36 15.16
CA VAL A 45 5.67 36.49 14.09
C VAL A 45 4.31 36.99 13.63
N PRO A 46 4.13 37.38 12.36
CA PRO A 46 2.85 37.88 11.87
C PRO A 46 1.81 36.82 12.22
N LEU A 47 0.69 37.27 12.82
CA LEU A 47 -0.44 36.40 13.17
C LEU A 47 -0.89 35.71 11.89
N MET A 48 -0.37 34.52 11.68
CA MET A 48 -0.78 33.65 10.61
C MET A 48 -2.27 33.38 10.82
N SER A 49 -3.08 33.90 9.90
CA SER A 49 -4.53 33.93 9.99
C SER A 49 -5.04 32.53 10.33
N TRP A 50 -6.02 32.42 11.22
CA TRP A 50 -6.62 31.14 11.66
C TRP A 50 -6.88 30.15 10.51
N PRO A 51 -7.38 30.57 9.33
CA PRO A 51 -7.58 29.66 8.22
C PRO A 51 -6.30 28.95 7.77
N PHE A 52 -5.13 29.58 7.87
CA PHE A 52 -3.86 28.96 7.51
C PHE A 52 -3.40 27.90 8.51
N LYS A 53 -3.66 28.10 9.81
CA LYS A 53 -3.39 27.08 10.85
C LYS A 53 -4.27 25.86 10.68
N VAL A 54 -5.54 26.05 10.33
CA VAL A 54 -6.49 24.95 10.06
C VAL A 54 -6.08 24.20 8.80
N LEU A 55 -5.69 24.91 7.74
CA LEU A 55 -5.22 24.31 6.50
C LEU A 55 -3.95 23.50 6.68
N LEU A 56 -2.99 24.01 7.46
CA LEU A 56 -1.75 23.29 7.79
C LEU A 56 -2.03 22.03 8.61
N ALA A 57 -2.91 22.10 9.62
CA ALA A 57 -3.30 20.97 10.41
C ALA A 57 -4.00 19.88 9.56
N LEU A 58 -4.87 20.28 8.64
CA LEU A 58 -5.57 19.39 7.73
C LEU A 58 -4.60 18.72 6.75
N LEU A 59 -3.61 19.47 6.26
CA LEU A 59 -2.56 18.94 5.39
C LEU A 59 -1.67 17.93 6.11
N LEU A 60 -1.32 18.16 7.38
CA LEU A 60 -0.55 17.21 8.19
C LEU A 60 -1.34 15.92 8.47
N VAL A 61 -2.66 16.03 8.72
CA VAL A 61 -3.54 14.86 8.88
C VAL A 61 -3.62 14.06 7.59
N LEU A 62 -3.78 14.70 6.43
CA LEU A 62 -3.81 14.04 5.13
C LEU A 62 -2.47 13.36 4.79
N LEU A 63 -1.34 14.01 5.07
CA LEU A 63 -0.01 13.42 4.90
C LEU A 63 0.19 12.23 5.84
N GLY A 64 -0.22 12.33 7.11
CA GLY A 64 -0.17 11.24 8.07
C GLY A 64 -1.02 10.04 7.63
N PHE A 65 -2.22 10.29 7.10
CA PHE A 65 -3.11 9.26 6.58
C PHE A 65 -2.56 8.59 5.32
N ALA A 66 -1.96 9.38 4.41
CA ALA A 66 -1.30 8.84 3.22
C ALA A 66 -0.08 7.97 3.58
N TRP A 67 0.73 8.38 4.55
CA TRP A 67 1.85 7.60 5.07
C TRP A 67 1.41 6.32 5.78
N TYR A 68 0.37 6.40 6.59
CA TYR A 68 -0.22 5.25 7.27
C TYR A 68 -0.71 4.19 6.25
N ASN A 69 -1.46 4.61 5.24
CA ASN A 69 -1.96 3.69 4.20
C ASN A 69 -0.85 3.12 3.30
N ALA A 70 0.19 3.91 2.99
CA ALA A 70 1.32 3.43 2.20
C ALA A 70 2.21 2.46 2.99
N GLY A 71 2.37 2.69 4.30
CA GLY A 71 3.18 1.85 5.18
C GLY A 71 2.56 0.47 5.43
N THR A 72 1.25 0.40 5.66
CA THR A 72 0.56 -0.86 5.99
C THR A 72 0.61 -1.88 4.86
N ARG A 73 0.46 -1.45 3.61
CA ARG A 73 0.51 -2.36 2.45
C ARG A 73 1.88 -3.02 2.28
N LYS A 74 2.97 -2.25 2.40
CA LYS A 74 4.34 -2.78 2.28
C LYS A 74 4.70 -3.73 3.43
N THR A 75 4.28 -3.43 4.64
CA THR A 75 4.56 -4.26 5.82
C THR A 75 3.86 -5.61 5.73
N THR A 76 2.61 -5.65 5.27
CA THR A 76 1.87 -6.90 5.09
C THR A 76 2.52 -7.80 4.03
N GLN A 77 2.99 -7.22 2.92
CA GLN A 77 3.70 -7.99 1.89
C GLN A 77 5.04 -8.56 2.39
N LEU A 78 5.81 -7.78 3.15
CA LEU A 78 7.08 -8.25 3.72
C LEU A 78 6.88 -9.39 4.72
N ILE A 79 5.87 -9.30 5.58
CA ILE A 79 5.54 -10.37 6.53
C ILE A 79 5.07 -11.62 5.76
N ALA A 80 4.19 -11.48 4.79
CA ALA A 80 3.70 -12.59 3.96
C ALA A 80 4.84 -13.30 3.21
N SER A 81 5.82 -12.55 2.69
CA SER A 81 6.99 -13.14 2.03
C SER A 81 7.88 -13.94 2.97
N ALA A 82 8.01 -13.52 4.22
CA ALA A 82 8.84 -14.19 5.23
C ALA A 82 8.17 -15.45 5.80
N VAL A 83 6.87 -15.40 6.03
CA VAL A 83 6.11 -16.50 6.69
C VAL A 83 5.41 -17.42 5.68
N ARG A 84 5.30 -16.99 4.41
CA ARG A 84 4.62 -17.73 3.32
C ARG A 84 3.22 -18.22 3.73
N VAL A 85 2.41 -17.30 4.23
CA VAL A 85 1.00 -17.59 4.53
C VAL A 85 0.12 -17.35 3.31
N PRO A 86 -1.01 -18.07 3.17
CA PRO A 86 -1.99 -17.78 2.12
C PRO A 86 -2.48 -16.35 2.19
N ILE A 87 -2.48 -15.63 1.08
CA ILE A 87 -2.93 -14.25 0.99
C ILE A 87 -3.94 -14.06 -0.14
N THR A 88 -4.92 -13.20 0.06
CA THR A 88 -5.81 -12.75 -1.00
C THR A 88 -5.17 -11.54 -1.69
N LEU A 89 -4.82 -11.71 -2.96
CA LEU A 89 -4.22 -10.66 -3.78
C LEU A 89 -5.29 -9.70 -4.31
N LYS A 90 -6.46 -10.25 -4.71
CA LYS A 90 -7.61 -9.53 -5.22
C LYS A 90 -8.92 -10.17 -4.77
N ASP A 91 -9.92 -9.34 -4.48
CA ASP A 91 -11.30 -9.75 -4.23
C ASP A 91 -12.19 -8.53 -4.53
N GLU A 92 -12.51 -8.32 -5.80
CA GLU A 92 -13.19 -7.10 -6.27
C GLU A 92 -14.05 -7.37 -7.51
N VAL A 93 -14.97 -6.46 -7.78
CA VAL A 93 -15.76 -6.45 -9.02
C VAL A 93 -15.11 -5.48 -9.99
N GLU A 94 -14.79 -5.98 -11.18
CA GLU A 94 -14.17 -5.23 -12.25
C GLU A 94 -15.16 -4.99 -13.38
N ASN A 95 -15.20 -3.76 -13.87
CA ASN A 95 -16.00 -3.38 -15.02
C ASN A 95 -15.12 -3.37 -16.27
N VAL A 96 -15.40 -4.26 -17.22
CA VAL A 96 -14.69 -4.38 -18.49
C VAL A 96 -15.52 -3.69 -19.57
N PRO A 97 -15.01 -2.62 -20.21
CA PRO A 97 -15.76 -1.95 -21.27
C PRO A 97 -16.09 -2.90 -22.43
N ALA A 98 -17.23 -2.68 -23.08
CA ALA A 98 -17.65 -3.50 -24.21
C ALA A 98 -16.59 -3.52 -25.34
N ASN A 99 -16.31 -4.71 -25.87
CA ASN A 99 -15.28 -4.94 -26.91
C ASN A 99 -13.90 -4.43 -26.53
N SER A 100 -13.56 -4.45 -25.24
CA SER A 100 -12.28 -3.96 -24.73
C SER A 100 -11.71 -4.95 -23.72
N TRP A 101 -10.72 -4.51 -22.99
CA TRP A 101 -10.04 -5.33 -21.98
C TRP A 101 -9.69 -4.52 -20.76
N LYS A 102 -9.43 -5.23 -19.67
CA LYS A 102 -8.93 -4.66 -18.42
C LYS A 102 -7.82 -5.53 -17.86
N ALA A 103 -6.77 -4.90 -17.35
CA ALA A 103 -5.67 -5.57 -16.67
C ALA A 103 -5.71 -5.27 -15.18
N VAL A 104 -5.70 -6.32 -14.37
CA VAL A 104 -5.68 -6.27 -12.91
C VAL A 104 -4.28 -6.66 -12.44
N GLY A 105 -3.56 -5.77 -11.80
CA GLY A 105 -2.20 -6.01 -11.32
C GLY A 105 -2.18 -7.03 -10.17
N LEU A 106 -1.26 -7.99 -10.24
CA LEU A 106 -1.00 -9.01 -9.23
C LEU A 106 0.47 -8.93 -8.80
N ASP A 107 0.73 -8.57 -7.56
CA ASP A 107 2.08 -8.55 -6.99
C ASP A 107 2.24 -9.73 -6.03
N LEU A 108 3.05 -10.71 -6.43
CA LEU A 108 3.33 -11.90 -5.67
C LEU A 108 4.56 -11.69 -4.78
N PRO A 109 4.43 -11.64 -3.46
CA PRO A 109 5.55 -11.46 -2.54
C PRO A 109 6.45 -12.69 -2.41
N TYR A 110 5.97 -13.86 -2.84
CA TYR A 110 6.71 -15.12 -2.89
C TYR A 110 6.16 -16.01 -4.01
N SER A 111 6.92 -17.04 -4.39
CA SER A 111 6.49 -18.06 -5.35
C SER A 111 5.51 -19.05 -4.70
N GLY A 112 4.44 -19.38 -5.42
CA GLY A 112 3.44 -20.30 -4.90
C GLY A 112 2.34 -20.64 -5.88
N ALA A 113 1.35 -21.41 -5.41
CA ALA A 113 0.16 -21.71 -6.18
C ALA A 113 -0.80 -20.52 -6.18
N VAL A 114 -1.15 -20.04 -7.37
CA VAL A 114 -2.10 -18.94 -7.54
C VAL A 114 -3.44 -19.52 -7.94
N ASP A 115 -4.45 -19.30 -7.12
CA ASP A 115 -5.84 -19.64 -7.41
C ASP A 115 -6.54 -18.40 -7.98
N VAL A 116 -6.99 -18.49 -9.22
CA VAL A 116 -7.78 -17.45 -9.87
C VAL A 116 -9.19 -17.95 -10.06
N SER A 117 -10.16 -17.23 -9.51
CA SER A 117 -11.58 -17.44 -9.76
C SER A 117 -12.21 -16.18 -10.29
N LEU A 118 -13.06 -16.34 -11.31
CA LEU A 118 -13.74 -15.24 -11.97
C LEU A 118 -15.15 -15.66 -12.32
N GLN A 119 -16.12 -14.75 -12.12
CA GLN A 119 -17.51 -14.94 -12.51
C GLN A 119 -18.03 -13.67 -13.18
N VAL A 120 -18.55 -13.81 -14.39
CA VAL A 120 -19.30 -12.74 -15.07
C VAL A 120 -20.66 -12.61 -14.37
N THR A 121 -20.89 -11.48 -13.73
CA THR A 121 -22.15 -11.18 -13.03
C THR A 121 -23.16 -10.53 -13.97
N GLN A 122 -22.66 -9.74 -14.95
CA GLN A 122 -23.48 -9.10 -15.97
C GLN A 122 -22.65 -8.95 -17.26
N GLY A 123 -23.25 -9.19 -18.41
CA GLY A 123 -22.64 -8.97 -19.73
C GLY A 123 -22.24 -10.24 -20.47
N ASN A 124 -21.22 -10.12 -21.29
CA ASN A 124 -20.77 -11.14 -22.23
C ASN A 124 -19.77 -12.14 -21.61
N PRO A 125 -19.59 -13.32 -22.21
CA PRO A 125 -18.43 -14.17 -21.91
C PRO A 125 -17.14 -13.43 -22.17
N VAL A 126 -16.11 -13.70 -21.35
CA VAL A 126 -14.82 -13.04 -21.41
C VAL A 126 -13.69 -14.04 -21.70
N ASP A 127 -12.61 -13.54 -22.27
CA ASP A 127 -11.33 -14.24 -22.26
C ASP A 127 -10.54 -13.81 -21.03
N VAL A 128 -9.83 -14.79 -20.45
CA VAL A 128 -9.05 -14.58 -19.21
C VAL A 128 -7.65 -15.16 -19.42
N PHE A 129 -6.64 -14.38 -19.09
CA PHE A 129 -5.26 -14.84 -19.12
C PHE A 129 -4.39 -14.06 -18.14
N VAL A 130 -3.32 -14.72 -17.67
CA VAL A 130 -2.27 -14.09 -16.87
C VAL A 130 -1.06 -13.85 -17.75
N VAL A 131 -0.51 -12.63 -17.69
CA VAL A 131 0.63 -12.20 -18.49
C VAL A 131 1.70 -11.54 -17.61
N PRO A 132 2.98 -11.60 -18.01
CA PRO A 132 4.03 -10.81 -17.36
C PRO A 132 3.92 -9.34 -17.77
N PRO A 133 4.56 -8.41 -17.02
CA PRO A 133 4.43 -6.97 -17.24
C PRO A 133 4.87 -6.47 -18.63
N ASP A 134 5.86 -7.12 -19.24
CA ASP A 134 6.39 -6.80 -20.57
C ASP A 134 5.37 -7.01 -21.70
N GLN A 135 4.32 -7.79 -21.47
CA GLN A 135 3.27 -8.04 -22.45
C GLN A 135 2.19 -6.96 -22.51
N LEU A 136 2.11 -6.07 -21.53
CA LEU A 136 1.07 -5.02 -21.52
C LEU A 136 1.16 -4.09 -22.74
N ASP A 137 2.35 -3.78 -23.23
CA ASP A 137 2.50 -2.91 -24.39
C ASP A 137 2.06 -3.60 -25.69
N THR A 138 2.21 -4.91 -25.79
CA THR A 138 1.67 -5.72 -26.89
C THR A 138 0.13 -5.72 -26.85
N ILE A 139 -0.43 -5.91 -25.65
CA ILE A 139 -1.89 -5.87 -25.42
C ILE A 139 -2.48 -4.50 -25.77
N LYS A 140 -1.81 -3.40 -25.38
CA LYS A 140 -2.24 -2.03 -25.73
C LYS A 140 -2.26 -1.76 -27.24
N LYS A 141 -1.43 -2.46 -28.00
CA LYS A 141 -1.43 -2.41 -29.48
C LYS A 141 -2.47 -3.33 -30.12
N GLU A 142 -3.24 -4.04 -29.28
CA GLU A 142 -4.24 -5.02 -29.70
C GLU A 142 -3.69 -6.19 -30.52
N ASP A 143 -2.39 -6.46 -30.40
CA ASP A 143 -1.70 -7.56 -31.08
C ASP A 143 -1.81 -8.85 -30.27
N TRP A 144 -3.01 -9.40 -30.23
CA TRP A 144 -3.35 -10.56 -29.39
C TRP A 144 -2.66 -11.85 -29.80
N ASN A 145 -2.16 -11.96 -31.06
CA ASN A 145 -1.50 -13.16 -31.56
C ASN A 145 -0.09 -13.31 -30.97
N ASP A 146 0.55 -12.19 -30.64
CA ASP A 146 1.91 -12.16 -30.11
C ASP A 146 1.97 -12.11 -28.58
N VAL A 147 0.82 -12.10 -27.90
CA VAL A 147 0.77 -12.06 -26.43
C VAL A 147 1.21 -13.40 -25.85
N LYS A 148 2.28 -13.38 -25.06
CA LYS A 148 2.73 -14.54 -24.29
C LYS A 148 1.92 -14.66 -23.00
N VAL A 149 1.19 -15.74 -22.87
CA VAL A 149 0.33 -16.04 -21.71
C VAL A 149 0.87 -17.21 -20.90
N TYR A 150 0.58 -17.23 -19.60
CA TYR A 150 0.80 -18.42 -18.79
C TYR A 150 -0.30 -19.43 -19.08
N GLY A 151 0.06 -20.57 -19.67
CA GLY A 151 -0.89 -21.55 -20.23
C GLY A 151 -1.89 -22.10 -19.22
N ASP A 152 -1.50 -22.24 -17.95
CA ASP A 152 -2.36 -22.71 -16.88
C ASP A 152 -3.55 -21.76 -16.61
N PHE A 153 -3.41 -20.49 -16.99
CA PHE A 153 -4.38 -19.44 -16.75
C PHE A 153 -5.11 -18.95 -18.00
N ASN A 154 -5.02 -19.67 -19.11
CA ASN A 154 -5.68 -19.29 -20.34
C ASN A 154 -7.09 -19.89 -20.42
N ALA A 155 -8.08 -19.05 -20.68
CA ALA A 155 -9.45 -19.44 -21.00
C ALA A 155 -10.08 -18.44 -21.94
N THR A 156 -10.92 -18.93 -22.86
CA THR A 156 -11.63 -18.11 -23.84
C THR A 156 -13.13 -18.28 -23.71
N LYS A 157 -13.88 -17.21 -23.93
CA LYS A 157 -15.35 -17.16 -23.99
C LYS A 157 -16.02 -17.81 -22.77
N THR A 158 -15.54 -17.50 -21.59
CA THR A 158 -16.04 -18.07 -20.33
C THR A 158 -16.90 -17.09 -19.54
N LYS A 159 -17.94 -17.58 -18.86
CA LYS A 159 -18.69 -16.83 -17.86
C LYS A 159 -18.29 -17.18 -16.43
N THR A 160 -17.70 -18.35 -16.25
CA THR A 160 -17.18 -18.80 -14.96
C THR A 160 -15.82 -19.41 -15.19
N TYR A 161 -14.84 -18.97 -14.40
CA TYR A 161 -13.46 -19.39 -14.52
C TYR A 161 -12.92 -19.74 -13.14
N LYS A 162 -12.24 -20.88 -13.04
CA LYS A 162 -11.47 -21.26 -11.85
C LYS A 162 -10.26 -22.07 -12.28
N ARG A 163 -9.08 -21.56 -11.98
CA ARG A 163 -7.80 -22.20 -12.31
C ARG A 163 -6.80 -22.00 -11.19
N THR A 164 -5.93 -22.98 -11.04
CA THR A 164 -4.77 -22.96 -10.15
C THR A 164 -3.53 -23.20 -10.99
N GLY A 165 -2.50 -22.41 -10.81
CA GLY A 165 -1.21 -22.55 -11.48
C GLY A 165 -0.08 -22.07 -10.61
N GLN A 166 1.15 -22.43 -10.95
CA GLN A 166 2.35 -22.02 -10.22
C GLN A 166 2.92 -20.73 -10.85
N LEU A 167 3.15 -19.73 -10.02
CA LEU A 167 3.85 -18.50 -10.43
C LEU A 167 5.02 -18.22 -9.50
N GLY A 168 6.07 -17.63 -10.08
CA GLY A 168 7.22 -17.15 -9.33
C GLY A 168 6.89 -15.88 -8.54
N GLN A 169 7.78 -15.48 -7.63
CA GLN A 169 7.73 -14.15 -7.03
C GLN A 169 7.88 -13.09 -8.12
N GLY A 170 7.04 -12.04 -8.09
CA GLY A 170 7.09 -10.96 -9.08
C GLY A 170 5.73 -10.32 -9.33
N SER A 171 5.71 -9.43 -10.32
CA SER A 171 4.50 -8.75 -10.77
C SER A 171 3.93 -9.43 -12.01
N TYR A 172 2.61 -9.51 -12.08
CA TYR A 172 1.85 -10.10 -13.19
C TYR A 172 0.59 -9.27 -13.43
N TYR A 173 -0.09 -9.54 -14.54
CA TYR A 173 -1.40 -8.97 -14.81
C TYR A 173 -2.40 -10.07 -15.16
N LEU A 174 -3.53 -10.07 -14.47
CA LEU A 174 -4.71 -10.79 -14.88
C LEU A 174 -5.44 -9.91 -15.91
N VAL A 175 -5.50 -10.36 -17.14
CA VAL A 175 -6.16 -9.66 -18.23
C VAL A 175 -7.52 -10.31 -18.47
N VAL A 176 -8.56 -9.50 -18.46
CA VAL A 176 -9.93 -9.88 -18.80
C VAL A 176 -10.35 -9.10 -20.03
N ARG A 177 -10.74 -9.82 -21.09
CA ARG A 177 -11.13 -9.24 -22.37
C ARG A 177 -12.56 -9.63 -22.74
N ASP A 178 -13.40 -8.65 -23.04
CA ASP A 178 -14.71 -8.88 -23.64
C ASP A 178 -14.53 -9.24 -25.13
N THR A 179 -14.86 -10.48 -25.49
CA THR A 179 -14.61 -11.06 -26.79
C THR A 179 -15.85 -11.18 -27.66
N SER A 180 -16.86 -10.40 -27.46
CA SER A 180 -18.05 -10.45 -28.32
C SER A 180 -17.91 -9.55 -29.56
N PRO A 181 -17.06 -9.91 -30.58
CA PRO A 181 -17.04 -9.18 -31.82
C PRO A 181 -18.39 -9.42 -32.52
N GLY A 182 -19.18 -8.38 -32.63
CA GLY A 182 -20.45 -8.39 -33.37
C GLY A 182 -21.72 -8.68 -32.57
N ALA A 183 -21.66 -8.96 -31.30
CA ALA A 183 -22.84 -8.85 -30.44
C ALA A 183 -23.02 -7.39 -30.03
N PRO A 184 -24.14 -6.76 -30.32
CA PRO A 184 -24.40 -5.40 -29.84
C PRO A 184 -24.80 -5.48 -28.36
N SER A 185 -23.87 -5.83 -27.49
CA SER A 185 -24.04 -5.49 -26.08
C SER A 185 -23.45 -4.11 -25.90
N PRO A 186 -24.27 -3.07 -25.82
CA PRO A 186 -23.78 -1.70 -25.58
C PRO A 186 -23.28 -1.54 -24.14
N HIS A 187 -23.31 -2.60 -23.35
CA HIS A 187 -23.04 -2.56 -21.93
C HIS A 187 -21.69 -3.21 -21.61
N ALA A 188 -20.98 -2.58 -20.71
CA ALA A 188 -19.79 -3.14 -20.09
C ALA A 188 -20.11 -4.48 -19.41
N THR A 189 -19.10 -5.33 -19.29
CA THR A 189 -19.19 -6.63 -18.63
C THR A 189 -18.68 -6.50 -17.20
N ASP A 190 -19.51 -6.81 -16.22
CA ASP A 190 -19.11 -6.84 -14.80
C ASP A 190 -18.62 -8.23 -14.43
N VAL A 191 -17.44 -8.26 -13.83
CA VAL A 191 -16.72 -9.49 -13.51
C VAL A 191 -16.28 -9.46 -12.05
N SER A 192 -16.76 -10.40 -11.25
CA SER A 192 -16.22 -10.65 -9.91
C SER A 192 -14.93 -11.43 -10.03
N VAL A 193 -13.84 -10.88 -9.51
CA VAL A 193 -12.49 -11.46 -9.57
C VAL A 193 -11.99 -11.73 -8.17
N LYS A 194 -11.53 -12.96 -7.93
CA LYS A 194 -10.85 -13.34 -6.69
C LYS A 194 -9.56 -14.07 -7.03
N VAL A 195 -8.44 -13.58 -6.48
CA VAL A 195 -7.11 -14.16 -6.65
C VAL A 195 -6.48 -14.42 -5.29
N GLN A 196 -6.05 -15.65 -5.06
CA GLN A 196 -5.38 -16.08 -3.83
C GLN A 196 -4.01 -16.67 -4.16
N LEU A 197 -3.01 -16.35 -3.35
CA LEU A 197 -1.69 -16.95 -3.40
C LEU A 197 -1.52 -17.88 -2.22
N ASN A 198 -1.21 -19.14 -2.51
CA ASN A 198 -0.91 -20.19 -1.53
C ASN A 198 0.58 -20.54 -1.59
N PRO A 199 1.22 -20.83 -0.44
CA PRO A 199 2.65 -21.16 -0.37
C PRO A 199 3.01 -22.46 -1.07
#